data_3621ac24578a7186c4ea63c6263bac48
#
_entry.id   3621ac24578a7186c4ea63c6263bac48
#
_cell.length_a   1.000
_cell.length_b   1.000
_cell.length_c   1.000
_cell.angle_alpha   90.00
_cell.angle_beta   90.00
_cell.angle_gamma   90.00
#
_symmetry.space_group_name_H-M   'P 1'
#
loop_
_entity.id
_entity.type
_entity.pdbx_description
1 polymer ?
#
loop_
_entity_poly.entity_id
_entity_poly.type
_entity_poly.pdbx_seq_one_letter_code
_entity_poly.pdbx_strand_id
1 'polypeptide(L)'
;MLFAGKTALVTGAGSGIGKAAALAFARHGARVAVLSRSGEEVEATAGEIRALGGSALALAADTAEEAAMRAATERLSADFGTLDIVVANAGVNGVWAPIDDLSPDEWDATIAVNLRGTYLTLHLAVPLLKRAGGGSIVVVSSINGTRTFTTPGATAYAATKAAQVAMVQQLALELGRSRIRVNAVCPGAIGTDIDDNTEQRGAETAGIPVVWPEGDIPITGGKAGTAEEVADAILFLASSKARHITGTPLWIDGGQGLLR
;
A
#
# COMPACT_ATOMS: atom_id res chain seq x y z
N MET A 1 7.23 -18.73 14.13
CA MET A 1 6.47 -17.62 13.57
C MET A 1 7.44 -16.53 13.08
N LEU A 2 7.24 -16.03 11.88
CA LEU A 2 8.21 -15.13 11.21
C LEU A 2 8.30 -13.74 11.86
N PHE A 3 7.22 -13.29 12.50
CA PHE A 3 7.09 -11.96 13.11
C PHE A 3 6.73 -11.99 14.59
N ALA A 4 7.05 -13.09 15.30
CA ALA A 4 6.82 -13.18 16.74
C ALA A 4 7.47 -12.00 17.48
N GLY A 5 6.70 -11.31 18.32
CA GLY A 5 7.14 -10.14 19.09
C GLY A 5 7.30 -8.84 18.28
N LYS A 6 6.95 -8.83 16.97
CA LYS A 6 6.97 -7.65 16.11
C LYS A 6 5.63 -6.95 16.09
N THR A 7 5.66 -5.65 15.87
CA THR A 7 4.47 -4.80 15.68
C THR A 7 4.46 -4.25 14.26
N ALA A 8 3.33 -4.43 13.57
CA ALA A 8 3.09 -3.92 12.22
C ALA A 8 1.97 -2.88 12.23
N LEU A 9 2.17 -1.78 11.51
CA LEU A 9 1.13 -0.83 11.13
C LEU A 9 0.79 -1.07 9.66
N VAL A 10 -0.49 -1.28 9.36
CA VAL A 10 -1.00 -1.44 7.99
C VAL A 10 -2.08 -0.40 7.73
N THR A 11 -1.85 0.51 6.77
CA THR A 11 -2.85 1.49 6.35
C THR A 11 -3.71 0.95 5.21
N GLY A 12 -4.97 1.39 5.11
CA GLY A 12 -5.94 0.82 4.17
C GLY A 12 -6.23 -0.66 4.46
N ALA A 13 -6.21 -1.04 5.75
CA ALA A 13 -6.32 -2.43 6.17
C ALA A 13 -7.76 -2.90 6.42
N GLY A 14 -8.76 -2.11 6.01
CA GLY A 14 -10.18 -2.48 6.07
C GLY A 14 -10.57 -3.51 5.02
N SER A 15 -9.96 -3.47 3.83
CA SER A 15 -10.28 -4.36 2.71
C SER A 15 -9.05 -4.71 1.87
N GLY A 16 -9.21 -5.50 0.83
CA GLY A 16 -8.24 -5.79 -0.22
C GLY A 16 -6.85 -6.21 0.27
N ILE A 17 -5.82 -5.68 -0.36
CA ILE A 17 -4.41 -6.00 -0.08
C ILE A 17 -4.03 -5.68 1.37
N GLY A 18 -4.50 -4.54 1.90
CA GLY A 18 -4.20 -4.12 3.27
C GLY A 18 -4.75 -5.09 4.30
N LYS A 19 -5.99 -5.53 4.15
CA LYS A 19 -6.62 -6.54 5.01
C LYS A 19 -5.88 -7.88 4.91
N ALA A 20 -5.60 -8.35 3.70
CA ALA A 20 -4.86 -9.60 3.48
C ALA A 20 -3.48 -9.56 4.16
N ALA A 21 -2.74 -8.45 4.02
CA ALA A 21 -1.46 -8.26 4.68
C ALA A 21 -1.59 -8.25 6.21
N ALA A 22 -2.59 -7.54 6.76
CA ALA A 22 -2.84 -7.49 8.20
C ALA A 22 -3.11 -8.88 8.79
N LEU A 23 -3.99 -9.65 8.16
CA LEU A 23 -4.29 -11.05 8.54
C LEU A 23 -3.05 -11.93 8.42
N ALA A 24 -2.26 -11.80 7.36
CA ALA A 24 -1.05 -12.58 7.15
C ALA A 24 0.03 -12.26 8.21
N PHE A 25 0.26 -11.00 8.56
CA PHE A 25 1.15 -10.63 9.66
C PHE A 25 0.73 -11.26 10.99
N ALA A 26 -0.58 -11.19 11.30
CA ALA A 26 -1.12 -11.78 12.53
C ALA A 26 -0.93 -13.30 12.57
N ARG A 27 -1.20 -14.03 11.48
CA ARG A 27 -0.94 -15.50 11.37
C ARG A 27 0.53 -15.84 11.59
N HIS A 28 1.44 -14.91 11.30
CA HIS A 28 2.87 -15.07 11.53
C HIS A 28 3.36 -14.50 12.87
N GLY A 29 2.44 -14.12 13.78
CA GLY A 29 2.72 -13.78 15.18
C GLY A 29 3.02 -12.31 15.43
N ALA A 30 2.77 -11.41 14.48
CA ALA A 30 2.85 -9.98 14.72
C ALA A 30 1.63 -9.47 15.52
N ARG A 31 1.85 -8.41 16.29
CA ARG A 31 0.78 -7.51 16.74
C ARG A 31 0.48 -6.54 15.60
N VAL A 32 -0.77 -6.34 15.23
CA VAL A 32 -1.12 -5.56 14.05
C VAL A 32 -1.99 -4.35 14.40
N ALA A 33 -1.54 -3.16 14.09
CA ALA A 33 -2.36 -1.97 14.06
C ALA A 33 -3.02 -1.88 12.67
N VAL A 34 -4.34 -2.04 12.64
CA VAL A 34 -5.19 -2.01 11.44
C VAL A 34 -5.72 -0.59 11.30
N LEU A 35 -5.34 0.13 10.26
CA LEU A 35 -5.75 1.51 10.05
C LEU A 35 -6.49 1.68 8.73
N SER A 36 -7.68 2.25 8.77
CA SER A 36 -8.39 2.78 7.60
C SER A 36 -9.35 3.89 8.02
N ARG A 37 -9.99 4.51 7.03
CA ARG A 37 -10.96 5.60 7.25
C ARG A 37 -12.25 5.10 7.89
N SER A 38 -12.72 3.89 7.50
CA SER A 38 -13.93 3.26 8.04
C SER A 38 -13.64 2.58 9.37
N GLY A 39 -14.25 3.07 10.44
CA GLY A 39 -14.17 2.46 11.78
C GLY A 39 -14.77 1.06 11.82
N GLU A 40 -15.83 0.81 11.07
CA GLU A 40 -16.48 -0.50 10.98
C GLU A 40 -15.54 -1.54 10.34
N GLU A 41 -14.91 -1.20 9.22
CA GLU A 41 -14.02 -2.10 8.51
C GLU A 41 -12.75 -2.45 9.35
N VAL A 42 -12.15 -1.46 10.04
CA VAL A 42 -10.98 -1.74 10.87
C VAL A 42 -11.33 -2.60 12.08
N GLU A 43 -12.50 -2.40 12.67
CA GLU A 43 -12.96 -3.29 13.76
C GLU A 43 -13.29 -4.70 13.27
N ALA A 44 -13.89 -4.85 12.09
CA ALA A 44 -14.12 -6.16 11.48
C ALA A 44 -12.80 -6.89 11.25
N THR A 45 -11.82 -6.25 10.61
CA THR A 45 -10.50 -6.86 10.37
C THR A 45 -9.76 -7.17 11.69
N ALA A 46 -9.80 -6.27 12.66
CA ALA A 46 -9.20 -6.51 13.97
C ALA A 46 -9.91 -7.66 14.72
N GLY A 47 -11.22 -7.77 14.57
CA GLY A 47 -12.02 -8.88 15.10
C GLY A 47 -11.60 -10.23 14.51
N GLU A 48 -11.40 -10.30 13.19
CA GLU A 48 -10.90 -11.50 12.52
C GLU A 48 -9.50 -11.90 13.04
N ILE A 49 -8.60 -10.93 13.22
CA ILE A 49 -7.27 -11.19 13.77
C ILE A 49 -7.38 -11.76 15.19
N ARG A 50 -8.21 -11.17 16.05
CA ARG A 50 -8.42 -11.66 17.44
C ARG A 50 -9.05 -13.05 17.45
N ALA A 51 -10.00 -13.34 16.54
CA ALA A 51 -10.60 -14.67 16.40
C ALA A 51 -9.59 -15.76 16.01
N LEU A 52 -8.51 -15.37 15.30
CA LEU A 52 -7.38 -16.24 14.97
C LEU A 52 -6.37 -16.37 16.15
N GLY A 53 -6.66 -15.78 17.31
CA GLY A 53 -5.75 -15.76 18.47
C GLY A 53 -4.62 -14.71 18.37
N GLY A 54 -4.69 -13.81 17.39
CA GLY A 54 -3.73 -12.72 17.20
C GLY A 54 -4.06 -11.49 18.05
N SER A 55 -3.15 -10.52 18.05
CA SER A 55 -3.31 -9.20 18.70
C SER A 55 -3.51 -8.11 17.65
N ALA A 56 -4.62 -7.38 17.75
CA ALA A 56 -4.94 -6.30 16.83
C ALA A 56 -5.44 -5.05 17.54
N LEU A 57 -5.01 -3.89 17.04
CA LEU A 57 -5.46 -2.55 17.42
C LEU A 57 -6.16 -1.92 16.21
N ALA A 58 -7.46 -1.62 16.34
CA ALA A 58 -8.22 -0.90 15.32
C ALA A 58 -8.03 0.61 15.47
N LEU A 59 -7.68 1.27 14.36
CA LEU A 59 -7.42 2.71 14.27
C LEU A 59 -8.22 3.30 13.10
N ALA A 60 -9.28 4.03 13.43
CA ALA A 60 -10.05 4.78 12.44
C ALA A 60 -9.37 6.13 12.19
N ALA A 61 -8.78 6.33 11.00
CA ALA A 61 -8.12 7.58 10.62
C ALA A 61 -8.08 7.74 9.10
N ASP A 62 -8.31 8.96 8.62
CA ASP A 62 -8.01 9.31 7.23
C ASP A 62 -6.52 9.60 7.10
N THR A 63 -5.85 8.89 6.20
CA THR A 63 -4.40 9.05 5.97
C THR A 63 -4.04 10.42 5.40
N ALA A 64 -4.98 11.12 4.77
CA ALA A 64 -4.78 12.48 4.27
C ALA A 64 -4.82 13.55 5.40
N GLU A 65 -5.34 13.20 6.58
CA GLU A 65 -5.54 14.13 7.71
C GLU A 65 -4.44 13.98 8.76
N GLU A 66 -3.56 14.97 8.85
CA GLU A 66 -2.39 14.92 9.76
C GLU A 66 -2.78 14.70 11.22
N ALA A 67 -3.79 15.43 11.72
CA ALA A 67 -4.21 15.31 13.11
C ALA A 67 -4.74 13.91 13.45
N ALA A 68 -5.52 13.30 12.55
CA ALA A 68 -6.02 11.95 12.71
C ALA A 68 -4.88 10.90 12.69
N MET A 69 -3.94 11.05 11.76
CA MET A 69 -2.78 10.17 11.66
C MET A 69 -1.84 10.28 12.86
N ARG A 70 -1.66 11.49 13.40
CA ARG A 70 -0.88 11.73 14.62
C ARG A 70 -1.53 11.04 15.82
N ALA A 71 -2.83 11.25 16.04
CA ALA A 71 -3.58 10.59 17.12
C ALA A 71 -3.53 9.06 17.01
N ALA A 72 -3.69 8.51 15.80
CA ALA A 72 -3.59 7.07 15.54
C ALA A 72 -2.19 6.53 15.88
N THR A 73 -1.13 7.25 15.49
CA THR A 73 0.26 6.85 15.75
C THR A 73 0.61 6.94 17.24
N GLU A 74 0.12 7.95 17.96
CA GLU A 74 0.25 8.08 19.41
C GLU A 74 -0.47 6.95 20.14
N ARG A 75 -1.69 6.61 19.72
CA ARG A 75 -2.45 5.48 20.25
C ARG A 75 -1.71 4.16 20.02
N LEU A 76 -1.16 3.91 18.83
CA LEU A 76 -0.33 2.75 18.55
C LEU A 76 0.86 2.68 19.50
N SER A 77 1.56 3.80 19.70
CA SER A 77 2.72 3.88 20.59
C SER A 77 2.35 3.61 22.05
N ALA A 78 1.18 4.09 22.51
CA ALA A 78 0.69 3.85 23.86
C ALA A 78 0.31 2.38 24.10
N ASP A 79 -0.42 1.77 23.15
CA ASP A 79 -0.98 0.43 23.33
C ASP A 79 0.06 -0.69 23.03
N PHE A 80 0.94 -0.48 22.04
CA PHE A 80 1.91 -1.51 21.63
C PHE A 80 3.37 -1.20 22.02
N GLY A 81 3.69 0.04 22.34
CA GLY A 81 5.03 0.46 22.82
C GLY A 81 6.11 0.51 21.74
N THR A 82 6.04 -0.32 20.71
CA THR A 82 7.04 -0.41 19.66
C THR A 82 6.39 -0.55 18.27
N LEU A 83 7.14 -0.15 17.23
CA LEU A 83 6.78 -0.36 15.83
C LEU A 83 7.99 -0.88 15.08
N ASP A 84 7.83 -2.01 14.38
CA ASP A 84 8.90 -2.67 13.62
C ASP A 84 8.64 -2.66 12.11
N ILE A 85 7.38 -2.64 11.70
CA ILE A 85 6.97 -2.81 10.31
C ILE A 85 5.89 -1.79 9.97
N VAL A 86 6.02 -1.16 8.79
CA VAL A 86 5.00 -0.28 8.23
C VAL A 86 4.63 -0.75 6.83
N VAL A 87 3.34 -0.92 6.58
CA VAL A 87 2.79 -1.12 5.25
C VAL A 87 1.94 0.10 4.90
N ALA A 88 2.49 0.98 4.07
CA ALA A 88 1.79 2.14 3.53
C ALA A 88 1.01 1.70 2.28
N ASN A 89 -0.23 1.23 2.50
CA ASN A 89 -1.07 0.64 1.48
C ASN A 89 -2.29 1.51 1.13
N ALA A 90 -2.77 2.37 2.02
CA ALA A 90 -3.94 3.20 1.75
C ALA A 90 -3.82 3.95 0.42
N GLY A 91 -4.87 3.87 -0.40
CA GLY A 91 -4.92 4.51 -1.70
C GLY A 91 -6.28 4.35 -2.36
N VAL A 92 -6.54 5.22 -3.34
CA VAL A 92 -7.73 5.23 -4.18
C VAL A 92 -7.33 5.36 -5.64
N ASN A 93 -8.15 4.88 -6.57
CA ASN A 93 -7.98 5.15 -7.98
C ASN A 93 -8.31 6.61 -8.33
N GLY A 94 -9.29 7.20 -7.61
CA GLY A 94 -9.77 8.55 -7.88
C GLY A 94 -10.56 8.64 -9.18
N VAL A 95 -10.59 9.82 -9.77
CA VAL A 95 -11.26 10.07 -11.06
C VAL A 95 -10.28 9.82 -12.20
N TRP A 96 -10.69 9.01 -13.17
CA TRP A 96 -9.99 8.78 -14.43
C TRP A 96 -10.69 9.54 -15.57
N ALA A 97 -10.05 10.61 -16.02
CA ALA A 97 -10.58 11.51 -17.05
C ALA A 97 -9.45 12.05 -17.93
N PRO A 98 -9.75 12.50 -19.16
CA PRO A 98 -8.80 13.29 -19.95
C PRO A 98 -8.24 14.45 -19.12
N ILE A 99 -6.99 14.84 -19.36
CA ILE A 99 -6.30 15.83 -18.51
C ILE A 99 -6.98 17.20 -18.49
N ASP A 100 -7.68 17.56 -19.56
CA ASP A 100 -8.44 18.80 -19.70
C ASP A 100 -9.86 18.72 -19.12
N ASP A 101 -10.32 17.52 -18.74
CA ASP A 101 -11.61 17.28 -18.06
C ASP A 101 -11.43 16.90 -16.57
N LEU A 102 -10.23 16.53 -16.16
CA LEU A 102 -9.91 16.26 -14.75
C LEU A 102 -9.81 17.58 -13.98
N SER A 103 -10.74 17.83 -13.06
CA SER A 103 -10.72 19.06 -12.26
C SER A 103 -9.56 19.12 -11.26
N PRO A 104 -9.12 20.34 -10.86
CA PRO A 104 -8.10 20.48 -9.81
C PRO A 104 -8.48 19.80 -8.50
N ASP A 105 -9.74 19.85 -8.09
CA ASP A 105 -10.19 19.23 -6.83
C ASP A 105 -10.10 17.69 -6.87
N GLU A 106 -10.42 17.07 -8.00
CA GLU A 106 -10.31 15.61 -8.21
C GLU A 106 -8.84 15.16 -8.24
N TRP A 107 -7.99 15.97 -8.90
CA TRP A 107 -6.55 15.79 -8.85
C TRP A 107 -6.03 15.85 -7.41
N ASP A 108 -6.35 16.93 -6.69
CA ASP A 108 -5.89 17.17 -5.31
C ASP A 108 -6.39 16.09 -4.36
N ALA A 109 -7.62 15.59 -4.51
CA ALA A 109 -8.15 14.50 -3.70
C ALA A 109 -7.32 13.20 -3.87
N THR A 110 -6.95 12.86 -5.12
CA THR A 110 -6.10 11.69 -5.39
C THR A 110 -4.69 11.87 -4.82
N ILE A 111 -4.09 13.05 -4.98
CA ILE A 111 -2.78 13.40 -4.39
C ILE A 111 -2.83 13.33 -2.86
N ALA A 112 -3.89 13.87 -2.25
CA ALA A 112 -4.03 13.90 -0.79
C ALA A 112 -4.02 12.49 -0.19
N VAL A 113 -4.78 11.55 -0.74
CA VAL A 113 -4.84 10.18 -0.22
C VAL A 113 -3.58 9.40 -0.57
N ASN A 114 -3.21 9.33 -1.86
CA ASN A 114 -2.18 8.41 -2.32
C ASN A 114 -0.76 8.88 -1.98
N LEU A 115 -0.47 10.18 -2.15
CA LEU A 115 0.88 10.70 -2.00
C LEU A 115 1.10 11.34 -0.63
N ARG A 116 0.25 12.33 -0.26
CA ARG A 116 0.35 12.98 1.05
C ARG A 116 0.08 11.99 2.18
N GLY A 117 -0.91 11.09 2.02
CA GLY A 117 -1.21 10.06 3.01
C GLY A 117 -0.05 9.07 3.20
N THR A 118 0.62 8.67 2.11
CA THR A 118 1.86 7.88 2.20
C THR A 118 2.95 8.66 2.96
N TYR A 119 3.16 9.94 2.61
CA TYR A 119 4.13 10.79 3.31
C TYR A 119 3.82 10.89 4.81
N LEU A 120 2.59 11.19 5.20
CA LEU A 120 2.19 11.31 6.61
C LEU A 120 2.38 9.99 7.36
N THR A 121 2.01 8.87 6.74
CA THR A 121 2.24 7.53 7.31
C THR A 121 3.72 7.33 7.64
N LEU A 122 4.62 7.62 6.70
CA LEU A 122 6.05 7.45 6.89
C LEU A 122 6.63 8.49 7.86
N HIS A 123 6.23 9.76 7.73
CA HIS A 123 6.67 10.85 8.58
C HIS A 123 6.44 10.57 10.08
N LEU A 124 5.26 10.06 10.42
CA LEU A 124 4.87 9.77 11.80
C LEU A 124 5.43 8.42 12.31
N ALA A 125 5.58 7.43 11.42
CA ALA A 125 6.06 6.10 11.80
C ALA A 125 7.59 6.01 11.92
N VAL A 126 8.36 6.73 11.10
CA VAL A 126 9.84 6.66 11.09
C VAL A 126 10.47 6.95 12.46
N PRO A 127 10.02 7.96 13.25
CA PRO A 127 10.53 8.13 14.61
C PRO A 127 10.33 6.91 15.52
N LEU A 128 9.21 6.18 15.36
CA LEU A 128 8.93 4.96 16.13
C LEU A 128 9.89 3.81 15.72
N LEU A 129 10.09 3.63 14.41
CA LEU A 129 11.04 2.65 13.88
C LEU A 129 12.48 2.93 14.34
N LYS A 130 12.89 4.21 14.35
CA LYS A 130 14.21 4.62 14.86
C LYS A 130 14.36 4.29 16.35
N ARG A 131 13.31 4.53 17.17
CA ARG A 131 13.32 4.16 18.60
C ARG A 131 13.39 2.66 18.82
N ALA A 132 12.78 1.85 17.93
CA ALA A 132 12.87 0.39 17.96
C ALA A 132 14.25 -0.15 17.50
N GLY A 133 15.13 0.73 17.02
CA GLY A 133 16.47 0.39 16.56
C GLY A 133 16.55 -0.12 15.12
N GLY A 134 15.51 0.09 14.31
CA GLY A 134 15.41 -0.28 12.91
C GLY A 134 14.06 -0.86 12.55
N GLY A 135 13.87 -1.30 11.31
CA GLY A 135 12.61 -1.87 10.88
C GLY A 135 12.48 -2.04 9.37
N SER A 136 11.26 -2.23 8.91
CA SER A 136 10.95 -2.36 7.49
C SER A 136 9.72 -1.56 7.10
N ILE A 137 9.81 -0.84 6.00
CA ILE A 137 8.72 -0.12 5.36
C ILE A 137 8.46 -0.78 4.00
N VAL A 138 7.20 -1.07 3.72
CA VAL A 138 6.72 -1.51 2.40
C VAL A 138 5.62 -0.57 1.93
N VAL A 139 5.83 0.06 0.79
CA VAL A 139 4.84 0.95 0.15
C VAL A 139 4.13 0.18 -0.96
N VAL A 140 2.81 0.22 -0.99
CA VAL A 140 2.01 -0.40 -2.05
C VAL A 140 1.80 0.62 -3.16
N SER A 141 2.63 0.53 -4.20
CA SER A 141 2.55 1.32 -5.42
C SER A 141 1.65 0.62 -6.46
N SER A 142 2.04 0.59 -7.74
CA SER A 142 1.31 -0.07 -8.83
C SER A 142 2.24 -0.28 -10.03
N ILE A 143 1.84 -1.15 -10.97
CA ILE A 143 2.44 -1.15 -12.32
C ILE A 143 2.13 0.16 -13.05
N ASN A 144 0.94 0.77 -12.82
CA ASN A 144 0.59 2.08 -13.36
C ASN A 144 1.54 3.16 -12.85
N GLY A 145 2.10 3.95 -13.75
CA GLY A 145 3.10 4.97 -13.45
C GLY A 145 4.51 4.42 -13.21
N THR A 146 4.70 3.08 -13.23
CA THR A 146 6.03 2.47 -13.05
C THR A 146 6.46 1.60 -14.24
N ARG A 147 5.54 0.84 -14.81
CA ARG A 147 5.74 -0.03 -15.99
C ARG A 147 4.74 0.24 -17.10
N THR A 148 3.49 0.54 -16.75
CA THR A 148 2.42 0.77 -17.71
C THR A 148 1.89 2.19 -17.62
N PHE A 149 1.46 2.72 -18.78
CA PHE A 149 0.86 4.04 -18.92
C PHE A 149 -0.36 3.98 -19.86
N THR A 150 -0.92 2.78 -20.01
CA THR A 150 -1.99 2.48 -20.98
C THR A 150 -3.40 2.62 -20.40
N THR A 151 -3.52 2.87 -19.08
CA THR A 151 -4.83 3.08 -18.44
C THR A 151 -5.35 4.48 -18.77
N PRO A 152 -6.45 4.59 -19.56
CA PRO A 152 -6.97 5.90 -19.98
C PRO A 152 -7.37 6.76 -18.79
N GLY A 153 -6.98 8.03 -18.81
CA GLY A 153 -7.39 9.02 -17.82
C GLY A 153 -6.75 8.90 -16.43
N ALA A 154 -5.95 7.87 -16.16
CA ALA A 154 -5.37 7.59 -14.85
C ALA A 154 -4.16 8.49 -14.48
N THR A 155 -4.09 9.73 -15.02
CA THR A 155 -2.90 10.59 -14.87
C THR A 155 -2.57 10.91 -13.42
N ALA A 156 -3.54 11.31 -12.61
CA ALA A 156 -3.32 11.61 -11.18
C ALA A 156 -2.85 10.36 -10.42
N TYR A 157 -3.53 9.23 -10.62
CA TYR A 157 -3.17 7.96 -10.01
C TYR A 157 -1.74 7.53 -10.39
N ALA A 158 -1.43 7.48 -11.68
CA ALA A 158 -0.11 7.10 -12.18
C ALA A 158 1.00 7.99 -11.63
N ALA A 159 0.78 9.32 -11.59
CA ALA A 159 1.71 10.27 -11.01
C ALA A 159 2.00 9.97 -9.52
N THR A 160 0.95 9.66 -8.72
CA THR A 160 1.14 9.31 -7.30
C THR A 160 1.93 8.01 -7.13
N LYS A 161 1.65 7.00 -7.97
CA LYS A 161 2.31 5.69 -7.89
C LYS A 161 3.78 5.76 -8.33
N ALA A 162 4.10 6.55 -9.34
CA ALA A 162 5.48 6.86 -9.72
C ALA A 162 6.23 7.60 -8.58
N ALA A 163 5.60 8.63 -7.99
CA ALA A 163 6.18 9.39 -6.90
C ALA A 163 6.45 8.52 -5.65
N GLN A 164 5.58 7.56 -5.34
CA GLN A 164 5.79 6.61 -4.24
C GLN A 164 7.07 5.77 -4.45
N VAL A 165 7.35 5.32 -5.67
CA VAL A 165 8.61 4.58 -5.96
C VAL A 165 9.82 5.48 -5.79
N ALA A 166 9.76 6.75 -6.26
CA ALA A 166 10.84 7.72 -6.05
C ALA A 166 11.08 7.98 -4.55
N MET A 167 10.00 8.14 -3.75
CA MET A 167 10.12 8.25 -2.29
C MET A 167 10.80 7.04 -1.65
N VAL A 168 10.43 5.83 -2.07
CA VAL A 168 11.03 4.58 -1.58
C VAL A 168 12.53 4.55 -1.85
N GLN A 169 12.98 4.90 -3.05
CA GLN A 169 14.40 4.92 -3.41
C GLN A 169 15.19 5.95 -2.60
N GLN A 170 14.65 7.15 -2.45
CA GLN A 170 15.28 8.22 -1.67
C GLN A 170 15.37 7.84 -0.19
N LEU A 171 14.27 7.36 0.40
CA LEU A 171 14.21 6.99 1.82
C LEU A 171 15.03 5.73 2.15
N ALA A 172 15.23 4.81 1.20
CA ALA A 172 16.09 3.65 1.39
C ALA A 172 17.53 4.06 1.72
N LEU A 173 18.05 5.10 1.07
CA LEU A 173 19.37 5.66 1.36
C LEU A 173 19.36 6.47 2.66
N GLU A 174 18.39 7.34 2.83
CA GLU A 174 18.28 8.22 4.01
C GLU A 174 18.18 7.43 5.32
N LEU A 175 17.36 6.37 5.33
CA LEU A 175 17.04 5.60 6.53
C LEU A 175 17.98 4.38 6.75
N GLY A 176 18.85 4.09 5.81
CA GLY A 176 19.76 2.95 5.89
C GLY A 176 20.65 2.96 7.14
N ARG A 177 21.18 4.12 7.54
CA ARG A 177 21.97 4.28 8.78
C ARG A 177 21.15 3.99 10.05
N SER A 178 19.82 4.15 9.98
CA SER A 178 18.91 3.81 11.06
C SER A 178 18.46 2.34 11.03
N ARG A 179 19.06 1.53 10.15
CA ARG A 179 18.70 0.11 9.95
C ARG A 179 17.23 -0.09 9.57
N ILE A 180 16.66 0.86 8.84
CA ILE A 180 15.31 0.79 8.29
C ILE A 180 15.42 0.52 6.80
N ARG A 181 14.83 -0.58 6.34
CA ARG A 181 14.71 -0.90 4.92
C ARG A 181 13.40 -0.32 4.37
N VAL A 182 13.44 0.20 3.16
CA VAL A 182 12.27 0.78 2.50
C VAL A 182 12.16 0.17 1.11
N ASN A 183 11.05 -0.50 0.81
CA ASN A 183 10.80 -1.13 -0.48
C ASN A 183 9.38 -0.83 -0.97
N ALA A 184 9.12 -1.02 -2.24
CA ALA A 184 7.77 -0.97 -2.81
C ALA A 184 7.35 -2.34 -3.34
N VAL A 185 6.06 -2.64 -3.26
CA VAL A 185 5.40 -3.61 -4.13
C VAL A 185 4.60 -2.87 -5.18
N CYS A 186 4.62 -3.37 -6.42
CA CYS A 186 3.94 -2.77 -7.57
C CYS A 186 2.98 -3.82 -8.17
N PRO A 187 1.76 -3.95 -7.63
CA PRO A 187 0.78 -4.89 -8.14
C PRO A 187 0.31 -4.52 -9.56
N GLY A 188 -0.04 -5.54 -10.34
CA GLY A 188 -0.84 -5.44 -11.55
C GLY A 188 -2.33 -5.46 -11.24
N ALA A 189 -3.12 -6.09 -12.11
CA ALA A 189 -4.54 -6.33 -11.85
C ALA A 189 -4.69 -7.34 -10.70
N ILE A 190 -5.28 -6.88 -9.61
CA ILE A 190 -5.56 -7.67 -8.40
C ILE A 190 -7.05 -7.56 -8.09
N GLY A 191 -7.71 -8.69 -7.85
CA GLY A 191 -9.12 -8.73 -7.48
C GLY A 191 -9.34 -8.14 -6.08
N THR A 192 -9.73 -6.86 -6.04
CA THR A 192 -10.00 -6.09 -4.82
C THR A 192 -11.13 -5.09 -5.08
N ASP A 193 -11.68 -4.51 -4.02
CA ASP A 193 -12.76 -3.51 -4.07
C ASP A 193 -12.25 -2.10 -4.48
N ILE A 194 -11.00 -1.96 -4.97
CA ILE A 194 -10.45 -0.64 -5.34
C ILE A 194 -11.19 -0.03 -6.53
N ASP A 195 -11.75 -0.85 -7.40
CA ASP A 195 -12.51 -0.41 -8.56
C ASP A 195 -13.83 0.27 -8.17
N ASP A 196 -14.38 -0.04 -7.00
CA ASP A 196 -15.58 0.62 -6.44
C ASP A 196 -15.34 2.10 -6.12
N ASN A 197 -14.07 2.52 -6.01
CA ASN A 197 -13.65 3.90 -5.78
C ASN A 197 -13.14 4.58 -7.07
N THR A 198 -13.50 4.07 -8.25
CA THR A 198 -13.06 4.59 -9.53
C THR A 198 -14.22 5.23 -10.26
N GLU A 199 -14.16 6.55 -10.47
CA GLU A 199 -15.05 7.25 -11.40
C GLU A 199 -14.33 7.39 -12.74
N GLN A 200 -14.99 7.03 -13.84
CA GLN A 200 -14.42 7.13 -15.19
C GLN A 200 -15.26 8.07 -16.07
N ARG A 201 -14.59 9.03 -16.72
CA ARG A 201 -15.18 9.96 -17.68
C ARG A 201 -14.30 10.04 -18.93
N GLY A 202 -14.91 10.05 -20.14
CA GLY A 202 -14.21 10.26 -21.39
C GLY A 202 -13.04 9.31 -21.66
N ALA A 203 -13.05 8.10 -21.08
CA ALA A 203 -11.96 7.14 -21.22
C ALA A 203 -11.69 6.77 -22.69
N GLU A 204 -12.73 6.75 -23.51
CA GLU A 204 -12.67 6.48 -24.95
C GLU A 204 -11.87 7.52 -25.74
N THR A 205 -11.76 8.74 -25.23
CA THR A 205 -10.99 9.84 -25.85
C THR A 205 -9.60 9.99 -25.27
N ALA A 206 -9.36 9.48 -24.05
CA ALA A 206 -8.10 9.62 -23.32
C ALA A 206 -7.08 8.51 -23.61
N GLY A 207 -7.52 7.40 -24.21
CA GLY A 207 -6.70 6.22 -24.35
C GLY A 207 -6.28 5.91 -25.78
N ILE A 208 -5.12 5.29 -25.93
CA ILE A 208 -4.74 4.60 -27.17
C ILE A 208 -5.18 3.14 -27.02
N PRO A 209 -5.93 2.56 -27.97
CA PRO A 209 -6.30 1.16 -27.91
C PRO A 209 -5.07 0.26 -27.80
N VAL A 210 -5.04 -0.57 -26.78
CA VAL A 210 -3.99 -1.56 -26.56
C VAL A 210 -4.58 -2.93 -26.78
N VAL A 211 -3.97 -3.71 -27.67
CA VAL A 211 -4.37 -5.08 -27.95
C VAL A 211 -3.36 -6.03 -27.29
N TRP A 212 -3.83 -6.80 -26.31
CA TRP A 212 -3.02 -7.82 -25.66
C TRP A 212 -3.03 -9.11 -26.47
N PRO A 213 -1.88 -9.79 -26.70
CA PRO A 213 -1.81 -10.95 -27.56
C PRO A 213 -2.64 -12.15 -27.07
N GLU A 214 -2.62 -12.44 -25.77
CA GLU A 214 -3.30 -13.59 -25.16
C GLU A 214 -3.74 -13.28 -23.72
N GLY A 215 -4.60 -12.26 -23.56
CA GLY A 215 -5.04 -11.81 -22.24
C GLY A 215 -4.06 -10.87 -21.54
N ASP A 216 -4.51 -10.29 -20.44
CA ASP A 216 -3.82 -9.17 -19.80
C ASP A 216 -2.68 -9.61 -18.87
N ILE A 217 -2.70 -10.88 -18.45
CA ILE A 217 -1.78 -11.41 -17.42
C ILE A 217 -1.23 -12.76 -17.88
N PRO A 218 -0.02 -12.79 -18.47
CA PRO A 218 0.51 -13.99 -19.16
C PRO A 218 0.57 -15.23 -18.28
N ILE A 219 1.02 -15.11 -17.02
CA ILE A 219 1.24 -16.28 -16.16
C ILE A 219 -0.05 -16.94 -15.69
N THR A 220 -1.16 -16.20 -15.67
CA THR A 220 -2.46 -16.69 -15.18
C THR A 220 -3.49 -16.90 -16.29
N GLY A 221 -3.13 -16.63 -17.55
CA GLY A 221 -4.06 -16.70 -18.69
C GLY A 221 -5.17 -15.65 -18.60
N GLY A 222 -4.85 -14.43 -18.19
CA GLY A 222 -5.79 -13.32 -18.09
C GLY A 222 -6.51 -13.18 -16.73
N LYS A 223 -6.25 -14.05 -15.77
CA LYS A 223 -6.87 -13.93 -14.44
C LYS A 223 -6.10 -12.95 -13.57
N ALA A 224 -6.82 -12.04 -12.90
CA ALA A 224 -6.26 -11.17 -11.89
C ALA A 224 -5.58 -11.96 -10.77
N GLY A 225 -4.51 -11.40 -10.20
CA GLY A 225 -3.90 -11.92 -8.98
C GLY A 225 -4.81 -11.70 -7.76
N THR A 226 -4.44 -12.26 -6.63
CA THR A 226 -5.17 -12.15 -5.37
C THR A 226 -4.48 -11.18 -4.41
N ALA A 227 -5.23 -10.65 -3.45
CA ALA A 227 -4.68 -9.82 -2.38
C ALA A 227 -3.66 -10.59 -1.52
N GLU A 228 -3.85 -11.90 -1.35
CA GLU A 228 -2.96 -12.79 -0.61
C GLU A 228 -1.60 -12.93 -1.31
N GLU A 229 -1.55 -13.04 -2.64
CA GLU A 229 -0.29 -13.12 -3.39
C GLU A 229 0.53 -11.83 -3.21
N VAL A 230 -0.13 -10.67 -3.14
CA VAL A 230 0.55 -9.40 -2.83
C VAL A 230 0.98 -9.36 -1.38
N ALA A 231 0.15 -9.85 -0.44
CA ALA A 231 0.48 -9.91 0.98
C ALA A 231 1.71 -10.79 1.24
N ASP A 232 1.86 -11.93 0.56
CA ASP A 232 3.04 -12.79 0.68
C ASP A 232 4.33 -12.06 0.30
N ALA A 233 4.30 -11.28 -0.77
CA ALA A 233 5.44 -10.46 -1.17
C ALA A 233 5.74 -9.34 -0.16
N ILE A 234 4.70 -8.70 0.41
CA ILE A 234 4.83 -7.73 1.50
C ILE A 234 5.51 -8.38 2.71
N LEU A 235 5.05 -9.55 3.13
CA LEU A 235 5.65 -10.29 4.24
C LEU A 235 7.12 -10.65 3.96
N PHE A 236 7.44 -11.12 2.77
CA PHE A 236 8.83 -11.39 2.39
C PHE A 236 9.69 -10.14 2.55
N LEU A 237 9.30 -9.01 1.95
CA LEU A 237 10.06 -7.76 2.04
C LEU A 237 10.15 -7.21 3.47
N ALA A 238 9.11 -7.41 4.30
CA ALA A 238 9.12 -7.01 5.70
C ALA A 238 10.03 -7.88 6.57
N SER A 239 10.26 -9.13 6.19
CA SER A 239 10.96 -10.13 7.00
C SER A 239 12.49 -9.99 7.00
N SER A 240 13.15 -10.73 7.90
CA SER A 240 14.61 -10.87 7.94
C SER A 240 15.18 -11.61 6.72
N LYS A 241 14.35 -12.33 5.95
CA LYS A 241 14.77 -12.97 4.69
C LYS A 241 15.17 -11.95 3.64
N ALA A 242 14.60 -10.73 3.69
CA ALA A 242 14.92 -9.60 2.82
C ALA A 242 15.91 -8.60 3.45
N ARG A 243 16.75 -9.02 4.42
CA ARG A 243 17.64 -8.11 5.17
C ARG A 243 18.63 -7.31 4.32
N HIS A 244 18.89 -7.75 3.10
CA HIS A 244 19.81 -7.08 2.16
C HIS A 244 19.08 -6.45 0.97
N ILE A 245 17.74 -6.27 1.09
CA ILE A 245 16.90 -5.68 0.05
C ILE A 245 16.35 -4.36 0.57
N THR A 246 16.70 -3.25 -0.08
CA THR A 246 16.16 -1.91 0.17
C THR A 246 16.20 -1.07 -1.11
N GLY A 247 15.25 -0.17 -1.29
CA GLY A 247 15.12 0.70 -2.45
C GLY A 247 14.57 0.02 -3.71
N THR A 248 14.04 -1.22 -3.60
CA THR A 248 13.54 -1.96 -4.76
C THR A 248 12.04 -1.80 -4.95
N PRO A 249 11.57 -1.57 -6.19
CA PRO A 249 10.21 -1.89 -6.60
C PRO A 249 10.14 -3.38 -6.97
N LEU A 250 9.23 -4.13 -6.34
CA LEU A 250 8.94 -5.52 -6.67
C LEU A 250 7.58 -5.59 -7.38
N TRP A 251 7.59 -5.97 -8.65
CA TRP A 251 6.36 -6.10 -9.45
C TRP A 251 5.70 -7.44 -9.19
N ILE A 252 4.38 -7.41 -8.92
CA ILE A 252 3.53 -8.55 -8.64
C ILE A 252 2.36 -8.46 -9.63
N ASP A 253 2.63 -8.77 -10.87
CA ASP A 253 1.77 -8.45 -12.01
C ASP A 253 1.59 -9.60 -13.00
N GLY A 254 2.10 -10.79 -12.68
CA GLY A 254 2.03 -11.96 -13.58
C GLY A 254 2.64 -11.74 -14.97
N GLY A 255 3.47 -10.69 -15.14
CA GLY A 255 4.05 -10.29 -16.41
C GLY A 255 3.22 -9.25 -17.17
N GLN A 256 2.08 -8.81 -16.64
CA GLN A 256 1.20 -7.82 -17.28
C GLN A 256 1.96 -6.54 -17.70
N GLY A 257 2.79 -5.99 -16.84
CA GLY A 257 3.57 -4.78 -17.12
C GLY A 257 4.71 -4.96 -18.14
N LEU A 258 4.93 -6.15 -18.67
CA LEU A 258 5.91 -6.42 -19.72
C LEU A 258 5.27 -6.49 -21.12
N LEU A 259 3.96 -6.60 -21.18
CA LEU A 259 3.21 -6.54 -22.44
C LEU A 259 3.18 -5.10 -22.94
N ARG A 260 3.65 -4.86 -24.17
CA ARG A 260 3.77 -3.55 -24.79
C ARG A 260 3.34 -3.60 -26.23
#